data_c27ed57b797274884294e26ada10dc81
#
_entry.id   c27ed57b797274884294e26ada10dc81
#
_cell.length_a   1.000
_cell.length_b   1.000
_cell.length_c   1.000
_cell.angle_alpha   90.00
_cell.angle_beta   90.00
_cell.angle_gamma   90.00
#
_symmetry.space_group_name_H-M   'P 1'
#
loop_
_entity.id
_entity.type
_entity.pdbx_description
1 polymer ?
#
loop_
_entity_poly.entity_id
_entity_poly.type
_entity_poly.pdbx_seq_one_letter_code
_entity_poly.pdbx_strand_id
1 'polypeptide(L)'
;RETGMLCIAVGRINTPQLAEEILEQNKADMVVMGRAQLADADFCVKAKEGRLQEIVYCIGCDQGCYDGFTDPAAPFITCMRNPYLGKEAQDVLVPAQKPKRVLIAGGGVAGLEAACILKQRGHQPVVYEASDELGGQFVTAGKAPRKMEMKDAALSYGEKAKRLGILIHLNTPVDASLITEGSWDEVILAIGAEPIHLSIPGADREHVYNSHDILNGKATASGHVAVIGGGLVGVETAEYLSEQGAAVTVIEMLDGVAKDLGALRKICVMESLYMHHIETVVNTLVKAVVENGVLVENEGVEQVIPCDSVVMAVGARARDHEALTEACEKKQIPYHIIGDAKKARRALQAIAEAHETARSL
;
A
#
# COMPACT_ATOMS: atom_id res chain seq x y z
N ARG A 1 19.42 -34.44 -6.53
CA ARG A 1 20.40 -35.10 -7.42
C ARG A 1 20.98 -36.38 -6.84
N GLU A 2 21.13 -36.48 -5.53
CA GLU A 2 21.63 -37.67 -4.86
C GLU A 2 20.78 -38.92 -5.14
N THR A 3 19.47 -38.74 -5.35
CA THR A 3 18.53 -39.82 -5.61
C THR A 3 18.28 -40.12 -7.10
N GLY A 4 18.73 -39.25 -8.02
CA GLY A 4 18.43 -39.31 -9.45
C GLY A 4 16.97 -39.04 -9.81
N MET A 5 16.16 -38.58 -8.86
CA MET A 5 14.75 -38.23 -9.10
C MET A 5 14.64 -36.85 -9.78
N LEU A 6 13.65 -36.71 -10.67
CA LEU A 6 13.28 -35.42 -11.22
C LEU A 6 12.71 -34.53 -10.12
N CYS A 7 13.20 -33.29 -10.06
CA CYS A 7 12.81 -32.31 -9.04
C CYS A 7 12.17 -31.07 -9.66
N ILE A 8 11.11 -30.59 -9.03
CA ILE A 8 10.42 -29.35 -9.38
C ILE A 8 10.63 -28.34 -8.26
N ALA A 9 11.26 -27.20 -8.57
CA ALA A 9 11.41 -26.12 -7.60
C ALA A 9 10.12 -25.28 -7.50
N VAL A 10 9.72 -24.98 -6.28
CA VAL A 10 8.57 -24.12 -5.97
C VAL A 10 8.90 -23.21 -4.78
N GLY A 11 8.32 -22.03 -4.71
CA GLY A 11 8.44 -21.11 -3.59
C GLY A 11 9.03 -19.77 -4.02
N ARG A 12 8.20 -18.74 -4.09
CA ARG A 12 8.55 -17.36 -4.44
C ARG A 12 9.41 -17.19 -5.71
N ILE A 13 9.30 -18.11 -6.67
CA ILE A 13 9.85 -17.91 -8.00
C ILE A 13 8.88 -16.95 -8.71
N ASN A 14 9.22 -15.69 -8.75
CA ASN A 14 8.34 -14.60 -9.21
C ASN A 14 8.96 -13.73 -10.32
N THR A 15 10.14 -14.08 -10.80
CA THR A 15 10.79 -13.43 -11.95
C THR A 15 11.28 -14.48 -12.96
N PRO A 16 11.29 -14.17 -14.27
CA PRO A 16 11.86 -15.06 -15.28
C PRO A 16 13.33 -15.37 -15.02
N GLN A 17 14.09 -14.37 -14.58
CA GLN A 17 15.52 -14.49 -14.29
C GLN A 17 15.81 -15.53 -13.21
N LEU A 18 15.03 -15.49 -12.08
CA LEU A 18 15.18 -16.48 -11.02
C LEU A 18 14.79 -17.89 -11.49
N ALA A 19 13.74 -18.00 -12.32
CA ALA A 19 13.34 -19.28 -12.90
C ALA A 19 14.46 -19.87 -13.78
N GLU A 20 15.04 -19.06 -14.65
CA GLU A 20 16.14 -19.45 -15.53
C GLU A 20 17.39 -19.83 -14.75
N GLU A 21 17.79 -19.04 -13.76
CA GLU A 21 18.92 -19.33 -12.87
C GLU A 21 18.81 -20.69 -12.17
N ILE A 22 17.63 -21.05 -11.69
CA ILE A 22 17.39 -22.34 -11.03
C ILE A 22 17.65 -23.50 -12.02
N LEU A 23 17.21 -23.36 -13.26
CA LEU A 23 17.38 -24.37 -14.30
C LEU A 23 18.83 -24.45 -14.80
N GLU A 24 19.46 -23.31 -15.12
CA GLU A 24 20.84 -23.23 -15.61
C GLU A 24 21.84 -23.77 -14.58
N GLN A 25 21.63 -23.45 -13.31
CA GLN A 25 22.45 -23.96 -12.20
C GLN A 25 22.12 -25.42 -11.86
N ASN A 26 21.23 -26.04 -12.60
CA ASN A 26 20.77 -27.41 -12.35
C ASN A 26 20.28 -27.64 -10.90
N LYS A 27 19.67 -26.67 -10.28
CA LYS A 27 19.07 -26.80 -8.94
C LYS A 27 17.76 -27.61 -8.95
N ALA A 28 17.05 -27.56 -10.08
CA ALA A 28 15.85 -28.37 -10.34
C ALA A 28 15.74 -28.66 -11.84
N ASP A 29 14.89 -29.61 -12.21
CA ASP A 29 14.60 -29.97 -13.60
C ASP A 29 13.46 -29.10 -14.17
N MET A 30 12.57 -28.60 -13.31
CA MET A 30 11.45 -27.73 -13.65
C MET A 30 11.19 -26.71 -12.54
N VAL A 31 10.44 -25.66 -12.86
CA VAL A 31 9.98 -24.66 -11.91
C VAL A 31 8.46 -24.51 -11.92
N VAL A 32 7.86 -24.22 -10.77
CA VAL A 32 6.43 -23.93 -10.62
C VAL A 32 6.25 -22.53 -10.01
N MET A 33 5.43 -21.72 -10.66
CA MET A 33 5.18 -20.32 -10.30
C MET A 33 3.68 -20.06 -10.09
N GLY A 34 3.12 -20.43 -8.91
CA GLY A 34 1.69 -20.24 -8.63
C GLY A 34 1.30 -18.77 -8.54
N ARG A 35 1.72 -18.07 -7.48
CA ARG A 35 1.32 -16.67 -7.23
C ARG A 35 1.81 -15.69 -8.30
N ALA A 36 2.91 -15.98 -8.98
CA ALA A 36 3.38 -15.17 -10.11
C ALA A 36 2.34 -15.17 -11.25
N GLN A 37 1.77 -16.33 -11.57
CA GLN A 37 0.72 -16.43 -12.59
C GLN A 37 -0.65 -15.93 -12.12
N LEU A 38 -0.94 -15.93 -10.82
CA LEU A 38 -2.11 -15.22 -10.29
C LEU A 38 -1.99 -13.70 -10.50
N ALA A 39 -0.78 -13.15 -10.35
CA ALA A 39 -0.52 -11.74 -10.58
C ALA A 39 -0.53 -11.36 -12.06
N ASP A 40 -0.07 -12.27 -12.93
CA ASP A 40 -0.01 -12.06 -14.38
C ASP A 40 -0.22 -13.39 -15.12
N ALA A 41 -1.41 -13.58 -15.68
CA ALA A 41 -1.74 -14.80 -16.42
C ALA A 41 -0.84 -15.01 -17.66
N ASP A 42 -0.37 -13.91 -18.26
CA ASP A 42 0.50 -13.90 -19.45
C ASP A 42 2.00 -13.93 -19.11
N PHE A 43 2.37 -14.15 -17.84
CA PHE A 43 3.75 -14.11 -17.37
C PHE A 43 4.72 -14.86 -18.28
N CYS A 44 4.44 -16.14 -18.59
CA CYS A 44 5.30 -16.97 -19.42
C CYS A 44 5.36 -16.50 -20.88
N VAL A 45 4.26 -16.00 -21.42
CA VAL A 45 4.19 -15.46 -22.78
C VAL A 45 5.04 -14.20 -22.88
N LYS A 46 4.86 -13.26 -21.95
CA LYS A 46 5.65 -12.02 -21.88
C LYS A 46 7.13 -12.29 -21.69
N ALA A 47 7.48 -13.24 -20.82
CA ALA A 47 8.88 -13.66 -20.63
C ALA A 47 9.50 -14.21 -21.92
N LYS A 48 8.80 -15.12 -22.63
CA LYS A 48 9.23 -15.72 -23.89
C LYS A 48 9.43 -14.67 -24.98
N GLU A 49 8.60 -13.65 -25.03
CA GLU A 49 8.63 -12.56 -26.02
C GLU A 49 9.59 -11.41 -25.62
N GLY A 50 10.27 -11.50 -24.48
CA GLY A 50 11.19 -10.47 -24.00
C GLY A 50 10.49 -9.21 -23.46
N ARG A 51 9.18 -9.24 -23.24
CA ARG A 51 8.37 -8.13 -22.72
C ARG A 51 8.40 -8.06 -21.18
N LEU A 52 9.60 -8.13 -20.59
CA LEU A 52 9.77 -8.24 -19.13
C LEU A 52 9.19 -7.05 -18.36
N GLN A 53 9.26 -5.85 -18.94
CA GLN A 53 8.72 -4.62 -18.36
C GLN A 53 7.19 -4.57 -18.33
N GLU A 54 6.51 -5.49 -19.02
CA GLU A 54 5.05 -5.61 -19.01
C GLU A 54 4.54 -6.63 -18.02
N ILE A 55 5.43 -7.43 -17.42
CA ILE A 55 5.07 -8.43 -16.42
C ILE A 55 4.62 -7.73 -15.13
N VAL A 56 3.46 -8.14 -14.63
CA VAL A 56 2.96 -7.74 -13.32
C VAL A 56 3.46 -8.72 -12.27
N TYR A 57 4.54 -8.35 -11.60
CA TYR A 57 5.19 -9.23 -10.61
C TYR A 57 4.37 -9.40 -9.34
N CYS A 58 4.34 -10.64 -8.81
CA CYS A 58 3.82 -10.93 -7.48
C CYS A 58 4.76 -10.38 -6.41
N ILE A 59 4.23 -9.64 -5.45
CA ILE A 59 4.98 -9.01 -4.35
C ILE A 59 4.86 -9.76 -3.03
N GLY A 60 4.32 -10.98 -3.03
CA GLY A 60 4.18 -11.81 -1.83
C GLY A 60 3.36 -11.18 -0.70
N CYS A 61 2.41 -10.30 -1.01
CA CYS A 61 1.60 -9.61 -0.01
C CYS A 61 0.56 -10.49 0.70
N ASP A 62 0.20 -11.61 0.09
CA ASP A 62 -0.77 -12.63 0.51
C ASP A 62 -2.21 -12.15 0.77
N GLN A 63 -2.48 -10.84 0.68
CA GLN A 63 -3.74 -10.20 1.08
C GLN A 63 -4.99 -10.70 0.36
N GLY A 64 -4.91 -11.01 -0.92
CA GLY A 64 -6.07 -11.45 -1.69
C GLY A 64 -6.06 -12.96 -2.00
N CYS A 65 -4.87 -13.53 -2.13
CA CYS A 65 -4.72 -14.95 -2.47
C CYS A 65 -4.77 -15.84 -1.21
N TYR A 66 -3.78 -15.74 -0.32
CA TYR A 66 -3.73 -16.61 0.85
C TYR A 66 -4.79 -16.22 1.89
N ASP A 67 -4.91 -14.94 2.24
CA ASP A 67 -5.94 -14.49 3.19
C ASP A 67 -7.33 -14.79 2.66
N GLY A 68 -7.59 -14.58 1.34
CA GLY A 68 -8.85 -14.96 0.72
C GLY A 68 -9.12 -16.46 0.71
N PHE A 69 -8.08 -17.29 0.53
CA PHE A 69 -8.22 -18.74 0.61
C PHE A 69 -8.58 -19.24 2.03
N THR A 70 -8.06 -18.56 3.05
CA THR A 70 -8.31 -18.92 4.46
C THR A 70 -9.55 -18.24 5.05
N ASP A 71 -10.16 -17.30 4.37
CA ASP A 71 -11.39 -16.63 4.79
C ASP A 71 -12.62 -17.40 4.26
N PRO A 72 -13.39 -18.07 5.13
CA PRO A 72 -14.58 -18.80 4.70
C PRO A 72 -15.69 -17.91 4.11
N ALA A 73 -15.64 -16.60 4.34
CA ALA A 73 -16.58 -15.63 3.77
C ALA A 73 -16.17 -15.17 2.37
N ALA A 74 -14.92 -15.40 1.94
CA ALA A 74 -14.45 -15.01 0.62
C ALA A 74 -14.97 -16.02 -0.43
N PRO A 75 -15.70 -15.56 -1.46
CA PRO A 75 -16.25 -16.47 -2.48
C PRO A 75 -15.16 -17.04 -3.41
N PHE A 76 -14.03 -16.38 -3.54
CA PHE A 76 -12.88 -16.77 -4.35
C PHE A 76 -11.65 -15.93 -3.95
N ILE A 77 -10.48 -16.41 -4.34
CA ILE A 77 -9.23 -15.65 -4.14
C ILE A 77 -9.16 -14.45 -5.09
N THR A 78 -8.49 -13.40 -4.65
CA THR A 78 -8.23 -12.19 -5.43
C THR A 78 -6.72 -11.87 -5.44
N CYS A 79 -6.31 -10.88 -6.20
CA CYS A 79 -4.92 -10.42 -6.20
C CYS A 79 -4.85 -8.90 -6.21
N MET A 80 -4.04 -8.33 -5.33
CA MET A 80 -3.79 -6.89 -5.30
C MET A 80 -3.22 -6.36 -6.63
N ARG A 81 -2.36 -7.15 -7.28
CA ARG A 81 -1.69 -6.77 -8.53
C ARG A 81 -2.53 -7.06 -9.77
N ASN A 82 -3.55 -7.93 -9.63
CA ASN A 82 -4.40 -8.36 -10.74
C ASN A 82 -5.89 -8.30 -10.31
N PRO A 83 -6.54 -7.15 -10.48
CA PRO A 83 -7.96 -7.00 -10.16
C PRO A 83 -8.89 -7.89 -11.00
N TYR A 84 -8.40 -8.41 -12.14
CA TYR A 84 -9.14 -9.30 -13.02
C TYR A 84 -9.23 -10.75 -12.50
N LEU A 85 -8.36 -11.15 -11.56
CA LEU A 85 -8.26 -12.53 -11.10
C LEU A 85 -9.63 -13.09 -10.68
N GLY A 86 -10.03 -14.20 -11.32
CA GLY A 86 -11.31 -14.85 -11.08
C GLY A 86 -12.51 -14.21 -11.76
N LYS A 87 -12.28 -13.13 -12.54
CA LYS A 87 -13.33 -12.40 -13.27
C LYS A 87 -13.02 -12.30 -14.79
N GLU A 88 -12.04 -13.03 -15.29
CA GLU A 88 -11.49 -12.86 -16.64
C GLU A 88 -12.54 -12.95 -17.75
N ALA A 89 -13.54 -13.84 -17.58
CA ALA A 89 -14.61 -14.01 -18.55
C ALA A 89 -15.66 -12.88 -18.52
N GLN A 90 -15.79 -12.20 -17.40
CA GLN A 90 -16.80 -11.15 -17.17
C GLN A 90 -16.19 -9.75 -17.26
N ASP A 91 -14.90 -9.66 -17.02
CA ASP A 91 -14.14 -8.42 -16.91
C ASP A 91 -13.33 -8.13 -18.19
N VAL A 92 -13.98 -8.31 -19.34
CA VAL A 92 -13.36 -7.97 -20.62
C VAL A 92 -13.34 -6.44 -20.78
N LEU A 93 -12.14 -5.91 -21.00
CA LEU A 93 -11.96 -4.48 -21.19
C LEU A 93 -12.46 -4.06 -22.58
N VAL A 94 -13.58 -3.37 -22.63
CA VAL A 94 -14.18 -2.88 -23.88
C VAL A 94 -13.86 -1.40 -24.13
N PRO A 95 -13.64 -0.97 -25.38
CA PRO A 95 -13.45 0.43 -25.71
C PRO A 95 -14.67 1.28 -25.28
N ALA A 96 -14.41 2.49 -24.81
CA ALA A 96 -15.45 3.44 -24.47
C ALA A 96 -16.23 3.88 -25.72
N GLN A 97 -17.55 3.90 -25.63
CA GLN A 97 -18.39 4.39 -26.73
C GLN A 97 -18.17 5.88 -27.00
N LYS A 98 -17.93 6.65 -25.94
CA LYS A 98 -17.63 8.08 -26.00
C LYS A 98 -16.38 8.35 -25.17
N PRO A 99 -15.22 8.60 -25.81
CA PRO A 99 -14.01 8.98 -25.10
C PRO A 99 -14.23 10.25 -24.27
N LYS A 100 -13.72 10.24 -23.03
CA LYS A 100 -13.80 11.34 -22.07
C LYS A 100 -12.40 11.86 -21.76
N ARG A 101 -12.28 13.15 -21.46
CA ARG A 101 -11.11 13.75 -20.85
C ARG A 101 -11.29 13.71 -19.33
N VAL A 102 -10.46 12.93 -18.65
CA VAL A 102 -10.62 12.62 -17.23
C VAL A 102 -9.46 13.20 -16.42
N LEU A 103 -9.78 14.07 -15.45
CA LEU A 103 -8.82 14.51 -14.46
C LEU A 103 -8.68 13.45 -13.36
N ILE A 104 -7.46 13.07 -13.04
CA ILE A 104 -7.16 12.16 -11.92
C ILE A 104 -6.32 12.94 -10.90
N ALA A 105 -6.89 13.19 -9.74
CA ALA A 105 -6.23 13.83 -8.63
C ALA A 105 -5.55 12.78 -7.74
N GLY A 106 -4.23 12.67 -7.84
CA GLY A 106 -3.38 11.75 -7.12
C GLY A 106 -2.77 10.65 -7.99
N GLY A 107 -1.45 10.57 -7.96
CA GLY A 107 -0.62 9.58 -8.66
C GLY A 107 -0.25 8.37 -7.78
N GLY A 108 -1.05 8.05 -6.77
CA GLY A 108 -0.96 6.81 -6.01
C GLY A 108 -1.42 5.60 -6.82
N VAL A 109 -1.31 4.39 -6.25
CA VAL A 109 -1.64 3.13 -6.98
C VAL A 109 -3.09 3.09 -7.46
N ALA A 110 -4.04 3.69 -6.75
CA ALA A 110 -5.44 3.77 -7.17
C ALA A 110 -5.61 4.70 -8.39
N GLY A 111 -5.06 5.92 -8.33
CA GLY A 111 -5.13 6.86 -9.44
C GLY A 111 -4.43 6.35 -10.70
N LEU A 112 -3.26 5.73 -10.54
CA LEU A 112 -2.51 5.14 -11.67
C LEU A 112 -3.20 3.93 -12.28
N GLU A 113 -3.83 3.04 -11.48
CA GLU A 113 -4.64 1.93 -12.00
C GLU A 113 -5.83 2.48 -12.79
N ALA A 114 -6.59 3.42 -12.23
CA ALA A 114 -7.69 4.06 -12.94
C ALA A 114 -7.24 4.70 -14.26
N ALA A 115 -6.13 5.44 -14.23
CA ALA A 115 -5.57 6.08 -15.43
C ALA A 115 -5.22 5.06 -16.51
N CYS A 116 -4.58 3.94 -16.15
CA CYS A 116 -4.20 2.90 -17.10
C CYS A 116 -5.42 2.25 -17.74
N ILE A 117 -6.44 1.90 -16.95
CA ILE A 117 -7.68 1.30 -17.46
C ILE A 117 -8.43 2.28 -18.39
N LEU A 118 -8.60 3.52 -17.97
CA LEU A 118 -9.23 4.56 -18.78
C LEU A 118 -8.51 4.74 -20.13
N LYS A 119 -7.19 4.79 -20.12
CA LYS A 119 -6.38 4.94 -21.34
C LYS A 119 -6.57 3.74 -22.28
N GLN A 120 -6.54 2.53 -21.74
CA GLN A 120 -6.75 1.30 -22.52
C GLN A 120 -8.16 1.23 -23.12
N ARG A 121 -9.15 1.86 -22.49
CA ARG A 121 -10.51 1.99 -23.04
C ARG A 121 -10.67 3.15 -24.03
N GLY A 122 -9.62 3.94 -24.27
CA GLY A 122 -9.64 5.03 -25.24
C GLY A 122 -9.99 6.40 -24.66
N HIS A 123 -10.15 6.54 -23.33
CA HIS A 123 -10.28 7.83 -22.68
C HIS A 123 -8.95 8.60 -22.68
N GLN A 124 -8.99 9.87 -22.29
CA GLN A 124 -7.84 10.77 -22.18
C GLN A 124 -7.60 11.14 -20.69
N PRO A 125 -7.07 10.23 -19.88
CA PRO A 125 -6.73 10.54 -18.50
C PRO A 125 -5.53 11.49 -18.42
N VAL A 126 -5.58 12.43 -17.46
CA VAL A 126 -4.48 13.31 -17.07
C VAL A 126 -4.31 13.18 -15.57
N VAL A 127 -3.13 12.76 -15.15
CA VAL A 127 -2.80 12.56 -13.72
C VAL A 127 -2.09 13.78 -13.18
N TYR A 128 -2.56 14.28 -12.05
CA TYR A 128 -1.91 15.34 -11.26
C TYR A 128 -1.50 14.77 -9.91
N GLU A 129 -0.21 14.88 -9.59
CA GLU A 129 0.38 14.41 -8.36
C GLU A 129 1.05 15.55 -7.61
N ALA A 130 0.75 15.67 -6.32
CA ALA A 130 1.26 16.73 -5.46
C ALA A 130 2.75 16.59 -5.15
N SER A 131 3.26 15.34 -5.13
CA SER A 131 4.68 15.06 -4.87
C SER A 131 5.51 15.00 -6.15
N ASP A 132 6.80 14.81 -5.98
CA ASP A 132 7.79 14.68 -7.05
C ASP A 132 7.91 13.25 -7.58
N GLU A 133 7.23 12.27 -6.94
CA GLU A 133 7.25 10.86 -7.34
C GLU A 133 5.85 10.24 -7.39
N LEU A 134 5.70 9.21 -8.23
CA LEU A 134 4.47 8.42 -8.34
C LEU A 134 4.47 7.24 -7.38
N GLY A 135 3.27 6.74 -7.03
CA GLY A 135 3.07 5.54 -6.22
C GLY A 135 2.50 5.81 -4.83
N GLY A 136 2.55 7.04 -4.36
CA GLY A 136 1.92 7.49 -3.11
C GLY A 136 2.37 6.69 -1.88
N GLN A 137 1.45 6.40 -0.97
CA GLN A 137 1.76 5.69 0.28
C GLN A 137 2.36 4.28 0.06
N PHE A 138 2.21 3.70 -1.12
CA PHE A 138 2.78 2.39 -1.41
C PHE A 138 4.31 2.43 -1.54
N VAL A 139 4.87 3.59 -1.93
CA VAL A 139 6.32 3.85 -1.86
C VAL A 139 6.79 3.87 -0.40
N THR A 140 6.07 4.59 0.47
CA THR A 140 6.37 4.63 1.90
C THR A 140 6.27 3.23 2.54
N ALA A 141 5.23 2.46 2.21
CA ALA A 141 5.08 1.09 2.70
C ALA A 141 6.25 0.18 2.29
N GLY A 142 6.85 0.42 1.14
CA GLY A 142 8.03 -0.30 0.65
C GLY A 142 9.33 0.04 1.37
N LYS A 143 9.35 1.05 2.24
CA LYS A 143 10.51 1.42 3.06
C LYS A 143 10.57 0.64 4.39
N ALA A 144 9.46 0.04 4.80
CA ALA A 144 9.45 -0.86 5.94
C ALA A 144 10.31 -2.12 5.65
N PRO A 145 10.88 -2.76 6.68
CA PRO A 145 11.74 -3.93 6.52
C PRO A 145 11.09 -5.04 5.67
N ARG A 146 11.88 -5.62 4.76
CA ARG A 146 11.47 -6.75 3.87
C ARG A 146 10.25 -6.46 2.97
N LYS A 147 9.97 -5.17 2.68
CA LYS A 147 8.84 -4.73 1.85
C LYS A 147 9.22 -3.98 0.57
N MET A 148 10.47 -4.01 0.17
CA MET A 148 10.97 -3.29 -1.02
C MET A 148 10.13 -3.56 -2.28
N GLU A 149 9.60 -4.78 -2.44
CA GLU A 149 8.74 -5.15 -3.57
C GLU A 149 7.44 -4.33 -3.65
N MET A 150 6.98 -3.71 -2.55
CA MET A 150 5.84 -2.78 -2.58
C MET A 150 6.22 -1.47 -3.28
N LYS A 151 7.42 -0.95 -3.01
CA LYS A 151 7.95 0.21 -3.73
C LYS A 151 8.11 -0.10 -5.21
N ASP A 152 8.70 -1.25 -5.55
CA ASP A 152 8.86 -1.68 -6.95
C ASP A 152 7.52 -1.81 -7.66
N ALA A 153 6.51 -2.33 -6.98
CA ALA A 153 5.15 -2.38 -7.50
C ALA A 153 4.57 -0.98 -7.75
N ALA A 154 4.74 -0.05 -6.81
CA ALA A 154 4.28 1.34 -6.98
C ALA A 154 4.93 1.99 -8.20
N LEU A 155 6.24 1.86 -8.34
CA LEU A 155 6.99 2.38 -9.49
C LEU A 155 6.53 1.73 -10.80
N SER A 156 6.22 0.43 -10.80
CA SER A 156 5.75 -0.27 -12.00
C SER A 156 4.42 0.26 -12.53
N TYR A 157 3.53 0.77 -11.66
CA TYR A 157 2.31 1.46 -12.10
C TYR A 157 2.63 2.78 -12.82
N GLY A 158 3.57 3.55 -12.30
CA GLY A 158 4.03 4.79 -12.94
C GLY A 158 4.65 4.52 -14.31
N GLU A 159 5.50 3.50 -14.42
CA GLU A 159 6.11 3.09 -15.69
C GLU A 159 5.06 2.58 -16.69
N LYS A 160 4.06 1.82 -16.25
CA LYS A 160 2.93 1.41 -17.10
C LYS A 160 2.17 2.64 -17.64
N ALA A 161 1.89 3.61 -16.78
CA ALA A 161 1.21 4.83 -17.17
C ALA A 161 2.02 5.64 -18.23
N LYS A 162 3.33 5.77 -18.03
CA LYS A 162 4.23 6.42 -19.01
C LYS A 162 4.27 5.69 -20.34
N ARG A 163 4.40 4.35 -20.34
CA ARG A 163 4.37 3.54 -21.58
C ARG A 163 3.07 3.67 -22.36
N LEU A 164 1.95 3.84 -21.67
CA LEU A 164 0.64 4.09 -22.27
C LEU A 164 0.48 5.53 -22.80
N GLY A 165 1.47 6.40 -22.60
CA GLY A 165 1.43 7.80 -23.03
C GLY A 165 0.38 8.62 -22.25
N ILE A 166 0.22 8.33 -20.94
CA ILE A 166 -0.63 9.12 -20.06
C ILE A 166 0.13 10.40 -19.67
N LEU A 167 -0.55 11.55 -19.79
CA LEU A 167 0.00 12.82 -19.35
C LEU A 167 0.01 12.89 -17.82
N ILE A 168 1.17 13.17 -17.23
CA ILE A 168 1.39 13.19 -15.78
C ILE A 168 2.05 14.52 -15.40
N HIS A 169 1.47 15.22 -14.43
CA HIS A 169 2.00 16.44 -13.84
C HIS A 169 2.39 16.15 -12.39
N LEU A 170 3.68 16.13 -12.11
CA LEU A 170 4.24 16.02 -10.76
C LEU A 170 4.35 17.43 -10.12
N ASN A 171 4.51 17.47 -8.79
CA ASN A 171 4.58 18.71 -8.01
C ASN A 171 3.39 19.65 -8.28
N THR A 172 2.23 19.08 -8.60
CA THR A 172 1.04 19.82 -9.01
C THR A 172 -0.17 19.30 -8.24
N PRO A 173 -0.40 19.79 -7.01
CA PRO A 173 -1.60 19.43 -6.26
C PRO A 173 -2.85 19.94 -6.99
N VAL A 174 -3.89 19.10 -7.03
CA VAL A 174 -5.18 19.52 -7.60
C VAL A 174 -5.90 20.43 -6.61
N ASP A 175 -6.33 21.57 -7.10
CA ASP A 175 -7.18 22.50 -6.38
C ASP A 175 -8.50 22.79 -7.14
N ALA A 176 -9.38 23.56 -6.55
CA ALA A 176 -10.65 23.93 -7.12
C ALA A 176 -10.51 24.70 -8.46
N SER A 177 -9.42 25.48 -8.63
CA SER A 177 -9.21 26.26 -9.85
C SER A 177 -8.88 25.36 -11.04
N LEU A 178 -8.03 24.34 -10.86
CA LEU A 178 -7.68 23.37 -11.88
C LEU A 178 -8.91 22.57 -12.38
N ILE A 179 -9.86 22.30 -11.50
CA ILE A 179 -11.14 21.66 -11.86
C ILE A 179 -12.02 22.64 -12.63
N THR A 180 -12.19 23.87 -12.12
CA THR A 180 -13.15 24.84 -12.66
C THR A 180 -12.70 25.52 -13.96
N GLU A 181 -11.39 25.67 -14.16
CA GLU A 181 -10.82 26.29 -15.37
C GLU A 181 -10.49 25.28 -16.47
N GLY A 182 -10.36 24.00 -16.10
CA GLY A 182 -10.12 22.93 -17.05
C GLY A 182 -11.37 22.50 -17.82
N SER A 183 -11.15 21.84 -18.96
CA SER A 183 -12.21 21.23 -19.77
C SER A 183 -12.26 19.72 -19.49
N TRP A 184 -12.90 19.34 -18.40
CA TRP A 184 -12.98 17.96 -17.93
C TRP A 184 -14.39 17.40 -18.15
N ASP A 185 -14.48 16.17 -18.67
CA ASP A 185 -15.74 15.43 -18.77
C ASP A 185 -16.03 14.64 -17.49
N GLU A 186 -14.97 14.32 -16.73
CA GLU A 186 -15.04 13.50 -15.51
C GLU A 186 -13.86 13.82 -14.58
N VAL A 187 -14.03 13.63 -13.27
CA VAL A 187 -12.97 13.79 -12.26
C VAL A 187 -12.89 12.55 -11.39
N ILE A 188 -11.68 12.04 -11.15
CA ILE A 188 -11.41 10.98 -10.19
C ILE A 188 -10.54 11.55 -9.05
N LEU A 189 -11.06 11.54 -7.83
CA LEU A 189 -10.37 11.94 -6.62
C LEU A 189 -9.73 10.73 -5.97
N ALA A 190 -8.42 10.58 -6.14
CA ALA A 190 -7.57 9.52 -5.59
C ALA A 190 -6.46 10.10 -4.71
N ILE A 191 -6.77 11.17 -3.97
CA ILE A 191 -5.80 11.98 -3.18
C ILE A 191 -5.29 11.27 -1.93
N GLY A 192 -5.80 10.06 -1.64
CA GLY A 192 -5.30 9.21 -0.57
C GLY A 192 -5.73 9.63 0.83
N ALA A 193 -4.96 9.20 1.82
CA ALA A 193 -5.19 9.43 3.24
C ALA A 193 -3.99 10.16 3.87
N GLU A 194 -4.21 10.65 5.08
CA GLU A 194 -3.17 11.26 5.93
C GLU A 194 -3.13 10.57 7.29
N PRO A 195 -1.97 10.56 7.98
CA PRO A 195 -1.87 10.02 9.32
C PRO A 195 -2.81 10.73 10.29
N ILE A 196 -3.41 9.96 11.21
CA ILE A 196 -4.17 10.52 12.31
C ILE A 196 -3.22 11.10 13.34
N HIS A 197 -3.45 12.36 13.72
CA HIS A 197 -2.80 13.00 14.85
C HIS A 197 -3.70 12.91 16.08
N LEU A 198 -3.19 12.31 17.16
CA LEU A 198 -3.93 12.25 18.42
C LEU A 198 -3.98 13.62 19.06
N SER A 199 -5.19 14.03 19.47
CA SER A 199 -5.38 15.26 20.23
C SER A 199 -5.26 14.96 21.74
N ILE A 200 -4.05 14.59 22.18
CA ILE A 200 -3.71 14.34 23.59
C ILE A 200 -2.70 15.37 24.07
N PRO A 201 -2.65 15.68 25.38
CA PRO A 201 -1.64 16.58 25.93
C PRO A 201 -0.21 16.13 25.56
N GLY A 202 0.59 17.07 25.05
CA GLY A 202 1.97 16.84 24.67
C GLY A 202 2.21 16.16 23.33
N ALA A 203 1.17 15.96 22.51
CA ALA A 203 1.29 15.38 21.17
C ALA A 203 2.11 16.26 20.19
N ASP A 204 2.28 17.54 20.53
CA ASP A 204 3.00 18.57 19.75
C ASP A 204 4.44 18.78 20.22
N ARG A 205 4.95 17.95 21.15
CA ARG A 205 6.34 18.05 21.64
C ARG A 205 7.36 17.72 20.54
N GLU A 206 8.54 18.29 20.60
CA GLU A 206 9.61 18.13 19.61
C GLU A 206 10.08 16.68 19.40
N HIS A 207 9.94 15.82 20.39
CA HIS A 207 10.32 14.40 20.32
C HIS A 207 9.17 13.48 19.91
N VAL A 208 8.06 14.04 19.41
CA VAL A 208 6.92 13.29 18.90
C VAL A 208 6.89 13.35 17.37
N TYR A 209 6.90 12.20 16.76
CA TYR A 209 6.95 12.02 15.30
C TYR A 209 5.75 11.21 14.82
N ASN A 210 5.44 11.28 13.52
CA ASN A 210 4.53 10.31 12.91
C ASN A 210 5.32 9.20 12.20
N SER A 211 4.73 8.02 12.09
CA SER A 211 5.34 6.84 11.48
C SER A 211 5.73 7.05 10.00
N HIS A 212 4.98 7.85 9.25
CA HIS A 212 5.29 8.12 7.84
C HIS A 212 6.55 8.98 7.69
N ASP A 213 6.78 9.95 8.58
CA ASP A 213 8.00 10.77 8.53
C ASP A 213 9.23 9.96 8.91
N ILE A 214 9.10 9.05 9.88
CA ILE A 214 10.16 8.10 10.23
C ILE A 214 10.49 7.20 9.02
N LEU A 215 9.50 6.51 8.45
CA LEU A 215 9.73 5.62 7.31
C LEU A 215 10.23 6.37 6.06
N ASN A 216 9.84 7.62 5.89
CA ASN A 216 10.31 8.46 4.77
C ASN A 216 11.67 9.09 5.02
N GLY A 217 12.28 8.91 6.20
CA GLY A 217 13.57 9.50 6.55
C GLY A 217 13.52 11.02 6.74
N LYS A 218 12.32 11.60 6.95
CA LYS A 218 12.11 13.02 7.23
C LYS A 218 12.33 13.34 8.71
N ALA A 219 12.23 12.35 9.58
CA ALA A 219 12.49 12.44 10.99
C ALA A 219 13.28 11.20 11.46
N THR A 220 14.01 11.34 12.57
CA THR A 220 14.77 10.26 13.18
C THR A 220 14.40 10.18 14.65
N ALA A 221 14.04 8.98 15.11
CA ALA A 221 13.84 8.67 16.52
C ALA A 221 14.94 7.71 16.97
N SER A 222 15.47 7.90 18.17
CA SER A 222 16.59 7.13 18.73
C SER A 222 16.45 6.94 20.23
N GLY A 223 17.31 6.11 20.80
CA GLY A 223 17.24 5.75 22.21
C GLY A 223 16.13 4.76 22.49
N HIS A 224 15.35 4.99 23.54
CA HIS A 224 14.13 4.23 23.81
C HIS A 224 12.95 4.91 23.13
N VAL A 225 12.32 4.23 22.19
CA VAL A 225 11.21 4.77 21.38
C VAL A 225 9.89 4.10 21.74
N ALA A 226 8.90 4.90 22.15
CA ALA A 226 7.53 4.44 22.32
C ALA A 226 6.75 4.60 21.01
N VAL A 227 6.30 3.49 20.42
CA VAL A 227 5.41 3.49 19.23
C VAL A 227 3.96 3.35 19.71
N ILE A 228 3.16 4.36 19.47
CA ILE A 228 1.73 4.39 19.85
C ILE A 228 0.90 3.83 18.69
N GLY A 229 0.24 2.69 18.94
CA GLY A 229 -0.54 1.94 17.97
C GLY A 229 0.19 0.68 17.46
N GLY A 230 -0.41 -0.48 17.73
CA GLY A 230 0.10 -1.81 17.38
C GLY A 230 -0.51 -2.43 16.11
N GLY A 231 -1.12 -1.62 15.24
CA GLY A 231 -1.57 -2.07 13.92
C GLY A 231 -0.42 -2.30 12.94
N LEU A 232 -0.73 -2.64 11.68
CA LEU A 232 0.27 -2.95 10.65
C LEU A 232 1.41 -1.92 10.58
N VAL A 233 1.07 -0.63 10.47
CA VAL A 233 2.07 0.44 10.32
C VAL A 233 2.93 0.58 11.59
N GLY A 234 2.31 0.42 12.77
CA GLY A 234 3.03 0.54 14.04
C GLY A 234 4.07 -0.54 14.23
N VAL A 235 3.71 -1.81 14.01
CA VAL A 235 4.65 -2.92 14.14
C VAL A 235 5.78 -2.86 13.10
N GLU A 236 5.49 -2.41 11.87
CA GLU A 236 6.50 -2.21 10.82
C GLU A 236 7.45 -1.05 11.13
N THR A 237 6.92 0.03 11.70
CA THR A 237 7.75 1.15 12.16
C THR A 237 8.62 0.76 13.35
N ALA A 238 8.08 -0.04 14.27
CA ALA A 238 8.83 -0.57 15.40
C ALA A 238 10.00 -1.45 14.94
N GLU A 239 9.76 -2.35 14.01
CA GLU A 239 10.78 -3.19 13.39
C GLU A 239 11.85 -2.35 12.68
N TYR A 240 11.44 -1.36 11.88
CA TYR A 240 12.35 -0.42 11.21
C TYR A 240 13.26 0.32 12.18
N LEU A 241 12.71 0.84 13.28
CA LEU A 241 13.49 1.54 14.31
C LEU A 241 14.44 0.63 15.05
N SER A 242 14.01 -0.59 15.38
CA SER A 242 14.85 -1.58 16.04
C SER A 242 16.04 -2.00 15.18
N GLU A 243 15.84 -2.18 13.85
CA GLU A 243 16.95 -2.46 12.91
C GLU A 243 17.97 -1.29 12.84
N GLN A 244 17.56 -0.09 13.22
CA GLN A 244 18.45 1.08 13.34
C GLN A 244 19.08 1.24 14.73
N GLY A 245 18.85 0.30 15.63
CA GLY A 245 19.47 0.24 16.95
C GLY A 245 18.67 0.93 18.07
N ALA A 246 17.42 1.33 17.85
CA ALA A 246 16.56 1.83 18.91
C ALA A 246 16.01 0.68 19.77
N ALA A 247 15.86 0.91 21.08
CA ALA A 247 15.04 0.07 21.94
C ALA A 247 13.57 0.49 21.78
N VAL A 248 12.68 -0.44 21.44
CA VAL A 248 11.32 -0.08 21.06
C VAL A 248 10.27 -0.75 21.94
N THR A 249 9.29 0.04 22.40
CA THR A 249 8.08 -0.44 23.07
C THR A 249 6.86 -0.02 22.24
N VAL A 250 6.04 -0.99 21.80
CA VAL A 250 4.76 -0.75 21.12
C VAL A 250 3.64 -0.71 22.15
N ILE A 251 2.89 0.38 22.19
CA ILE A 251 1.75 0.59 23.10
C ILE A 251 0.45 0.47 22.30
N GLU A 252 -0.40 -0.48 22.68
CA GLU A 252 -1.64 -0.76 21.98
C GLU A 252 -2.83 -0.77 22.96
N MET A 253 -3.91 -0.05 22.60
CA MET A 253 -5.12 0.02 23.42
C MET A 253 -5.96 -1.26 23.38
N LEU A 254 -5.85 -2.05 22.31
CA LEU A 254 -6.52 -3.33 22.17
C LEU A 254 -5.76 -4.45 22.91
N ASP A 255 -6.37 -5.62 23.01
CA ASP A 255 -5.84 -6.81 23.66
C ASP A 255 -4.73 -7.55 22.86
N GLY A 256 -4.23 -6.94 21.78
CA GLY A 256 -3.14 -7.52 20.98
C GLY A 256 -2.72 -6.65 19.81
N VAL A 257 -1.46 -6.78 19.44
CA VAL A 257 -0.89 -6.13 18.25
C VAL A 257 -1.16 -6.91 16.96
N ALA A 258 -0.99 -6.29 15.81
CA ALA A 258 -1.11 -6.91 14.48
C ALA A 258 -2.47 -7.60 14.23
N LYS A 259 -3.57 -7.07 14.80
CA LYS A 259 -4.92 -7.65 14.66
C LYS A 259 -5.51 -7.46 13.26
N ASP A 260 -5.05 -6.47 12.54
CA ASP A 260 -5.43 -6.14 11.17
C ASP A 260 -4.67 -6.94 10.10
N LEU A 261 -3.76 -7.83 10.50
CA LEU A 261 -3.00 -8.69 9.59
C LEU A 261 -3.69 -10.03 9.34
N GLY A 262 -3.51 -10.57 8.12
CA GLY A 262 -3.83 -11.96 7.82
C GLY A 262 -2.96 -12.92 8.63
N ALA A 263 -3.50 -14.14 8.87
CA ALA A 263 -2.92 -15.09 9.83
C ALA A 263 -1.43 -15.40 9.57
N LEU A 264 -1.05 -15.65 8.31
CA LEU A 264 0.33 -15.99 7.96
C LEU A 264 1.28 -14.81 8.20
N ARG A 265 0.88 -13.61 7.76
CA ARG A 265 1.70 -12.40 7.96
C ARG A 265 1.86 -12.07 9.44
N LYS A 266 0.80 -12.26 10.22
CA LYS A 266 0.83 -12.06 11.68
C LYS A 266 1.87 -12.94 12.36
N ILE A 267 1.97 -14.22 11.99
CA ILE A 267 2.99 -15.13 12.54
C ILE A 267 4.40 -14.56 12.29
N CYS A 268 4.71 -14.17 11.05
CA CYS A 268 6.01 -13.62 10.70
C CYS A 268 6.32 -12.31 11.45
N VAL A 269 5.32 -11.44 11.63
CA VAL A 269 5.48 -10.18 12.38
C VAL A 269 5.73 -10.46 13.86
N MET A 270 4.95 -11.35 14.47
CA MET A 270 5.15 -11.70 15.90
C MET A 270 6.53 -12.32 16.15
N GLU A 271 7.00 -13.19 15.25
CA GLU A 271 8.35 -13.74 15.30
C GLU A 271 9.41 -12.64 15.18
N SER A 272 9.21 -11.69 14.26
CA SER A 272 10.12 -10.56 14.09
C SER A 272 10.17 -9.64 15.31
N LEU A 273 9.03 -9.30 15.91
CA LEU A 273 8.98 -8.52 17.15
C LEU A 273 9.78 -9.22 18.29
N TYR A 274 9.61 -10.54 18.41
CA TYR A 274 10.36 -11.34 19.39
C TYR A 274 11.88 -11.34 19.12
N MET A 275 12.28 -11.57 17.87
CA MET A 275 13.70 -11.61 17.48
C MET A 275 14.41 -10.26 17.65
N HIS A 276 13.70 -9.17 17.49
CA HIS A 276 14.20 -7.81 17.67
C HIS A 276 14.02 -7.28 19.11
N HIS A 277 13.55 -8.11 20.04
CA HIS A 277 13.30 -7.73 21.43
C HIS A 277 12.37 -6.50 21.58
N ILE A 278 11.41 -6.36 20.68
CA ILE A 278 10.43 -5.27 20.74
C ILE A 278 9.37 -5.62 21.78
N GLU A 279 9.27 -4.79 22.81
CA GLU A 279 8.23 -4.93 23.84
C GLU A 279 6.86 -4.54 23.27
N THR A 280 5.81 -5.25 23.71
CA THR A 280 4.43 -4.91 23.38
C THR A 280 3.59 -4.77 24.66
N VAL A 281 3.01 -3.59 24.84
CA VAL A 281 2.14 -3.28 26.00
C VAL A 281 0.73 -3.11 25.48
N VAL A 282 -0.12 -4.10 25.72
CA VAL A 282 -1.48 -4.18 25.24
C VAL A 282 -2.52 -3.77 26.30
N ASN A 283 -3.80 -3.63 25.94
CA ASN A 283 -4.87 -3.11 26.81
C ASN A 283 -4.53 -1.77 27.46
N THR A 284 -3.72 -0.95 26.78
CA THR A 284 -3.09 0.23 27.39
C THR A 284 -3.41 1.48 26.57
N LEU A 285 -4.18 2.37 27.19
CA LEU A 285 -4.60 3.64 26.60
C LEU A 285 -3.55 4.72 26.86
N VAL A 286 -3.09 5.38 25.81
CA VAL A 286 -2.22 6.55 25.95
C VAL A 286 -3.06 7.79 26.30
N LYS A 287 -2.70 8.46 27.39
CA LYS A 287 -3.39 9.66 27.92
C LYS A 287 -2.66 10.95 27.56
N ALA A 288 -1.35 10.96 27.61
CA ALA A 288 -0.53 12.14 27.33
C ALA A 288 0.92 11.74 26.98
N VAL A 289 1.62 12.63 26.28
CA VAL A 289 3.08 12.60 26.17
C VAL A 289 3.65 13.57 27.18
N VAL A 290 4.52 13.06 28.07
CA VAL A 290 5.20 13.83 29.10
C VAL A 290 6.67 14.04 28.75
N GLU A 291 7.40 14.78 29.59
CA GLU A 291 8.79 15.15 29.27
C GLU A 291 9.71 13.94 29.07
N ASN A 292 9.54 12.89 29.89
CA ASN A 292 10.41 11.73 29.91
C ASN A 292 9.67 10.42 29.56
N GLY A 293 8.60 10.48 28.77
CA GLY A 293 7.87 9.27 28.42
C GLY A 293 6.42 9.49 28.00
N VAL A 294 5.64 8.45 28.12
CA VAL A 294 4.21 8.42 27.77
C VAL A 294 3.39 8.04 28.99
N LEU A 295 2.45 8.90 29.40
CA LEU A 295 1.46 8.60 30.44
C LEU A 295 0.41 7.68 29.84
N VAL A 296 0.25 6.52 30.43
CA VAL A 296 -0.69 5.48 29.98
C VAL A 296 -1.62 5.06 31.10
N GLU A 297 -2.77 4.51 30.74
CA GLU A 297 -3.72 3.86 31.64
C GLU A 297 -3.92 2.41 31.24
N ASN A 298 -3.75 1.50 32.17
CA ASN A 298 -4.04 0.08 32.03
C ASN A 298 -4.88 -0.38 33.21
N GLU A 299 -6.07 -0.96 32.97
CA GLU A 299 -7.00 -1.42 34.00
C GLU A 299 -7.31 -0.36 35.10
N GLY A 300 -7.38 0.92 34.70
CA GLY A 300 -7.64 2.02 35.61
C GLY A 300 -6.42 2.51 36.42
N VAL A 301 -5.24 1.95 36.19
CA VAL A 301 -3.97 2.37 36.81
C VAL A 301 -3.19 3.22 35.83
N GLU A 302 -2.85 4.44 36.22
CA GLU A 302 -1.99 5.33 35.46
C GLU A 302 -0.52 5.09 35.79
N GLN A 303 0.32 5.05 34.77
CA GLN A 303 1.77 4.96 34.88
C GLN A 303 2.45 5.67 33.73
N VAL A 304 3.73 6.01 33.91
CA VAL A 304 4.57 6.55 32.83
C VAL A 304 5.47 5.43 32.29
N ILE A 305 5.40 5.20 30.97
CA ILE A 305 6.37 4.39 30.27
C ILE A 305 7.49 5.32 29.82
N PRO A 306 8.74 5.16 30.36
CA PRO A 306 9.85 6.03 30.00
C PRO A 306 10.25 5.85 28.54
N CYS A 307 10.51 6.95 27.84
CA CYS A 307 11.08 6.91 26.50
C CYS A 307 11.73 8.26 26.14
N ASP A 308 12.65 8.22 25.16
CA ASP A 308 13.35 9.39 24.64
C ASP A 308 12.60 9.99 23.44
N SER A 309 11.86 9.16 22.71
CA SER A 309 11.09 9.56 21.52
C SER A 309 9.76 8.85 21.46
N VAL A 310 8.78 9.49 20.85
CA VAL A 310 7.42 8.94 20.63
C VAL A 310 7.11 8.93 19.14
N VAL A 311 6.60 7.81 18.64
CA VAL A 311 6.14 7.69 17.24
C VAL A 311 4.66 7.32 17.20
N MET A 312 3.85 8.18 16.59
CA MET A 312 2.42 7.93 16.42
C MET A 312 2.16 7.10 15.17
N ALA A 313 1.47 5.96 15.35
CA ALA A 313 1.09 5.02 14.30
C ALA A 313 -0.37 4.55 14.47
N VAL A 314 -1.26 5.48 14.80
CA VAL A 314 -2.66 5.23 15.18
C VAL A 314 -3.63 5.18 14.00
N GLY A 315 -3.12 4.92 12.80
CA GLY A 315 -3.90 4.79 11.58
C GLY A 315 -3.90 6.05 10.72
N ALA A 316 -4.75 6.02 9.69
CA ALA A 316 -4.89 7.11 8.73
C ALA A 316 -6.38 7.42 8.49
N ARG A 317 -6.67 8.65 8.09
CA ARG A 317 -7.99 9.11 7.66
C ARG A 317 -7.93 9.62 6.23
N ALA A 318 -9.05 9.54 5.52
CA ALA A 318 -9.17 10.15 4.20
C ALA A 318 -8.79 11.64 4.26
N ARG A 319 -8.06 12.09 3.24
CA ARG A 319 -7.79 13.53 3.10
C ARG A 319 -9.07 14.27 2.83
N ASP A 320 -9.14 15.51 3.31
CA ASP A 320 -10.25 16.40 2.99
C ASP A 320 -10.28 16.68 1.48
N HIS A 321 -11.46 16.52 0.89
CA HIS A 321 -11.72 16.72 -0.53
C HIS A 321 -12.94 17.62 -0.77
N GLU A 322 -13.50 18.26 0.26
CA GLU A 322 -14.74 19.05 0.18
C GLU A 322 -14.64 20.14 -0.88
N ALA A 323 -13.57 20.93 -0.86
CA ALA A 323 -13.35 21.97 -1.86
C ALA A 323 -13.26 21.46 -3.31
N LEU A 324 -12.76 20.23 -3.51
CA LEU A 324 -12.67 19.62 -4.83
C LEU A 324 -14.05 19.11 -5.31
N THR A 325 -14.83 18.51 -4.42
CA THR A 325 -16.19 18.04 -4.74
C THR A 325 -17.12 19.21 -5.02
N GLU A 326 -17.07 20.29 -4.22
CA GLU A 326 -17.81 21.52 -4.47
C GLU A 326 -17.47 22.16 -5.82
N ALA A 327 -16.18 22.13 -6.23
CA ALA A 327 -15.75 22.62 -7.53
C ALA A 327 -16.36 21.78 -8.68
N CYS A 328 -16.42 20.46 -8.54
CA CYS A 328 -17.08 19.56 -9.50
C CYS A 328 -18.58 19.85 -9.58
N GLU A 329 -19.27 19.97 -8.46
CA GLU A 329 -20.70 20.25 -8.36
C GLU A 329 -21.06 21.60 -8.99
N LYS A 330 -20.30 22.64 -8.70
CA LYS A 330 -20.46 23.96 -9.28
C LYS A 330 -20.37 23.96 -10.80
N LYS A 331 -19.52 23.09 -11.36
CA LYS A 331 -19.32 22.94 -12.81
C LYS A 331 -20.18 21.83 -13.41
N GLN A 332 -20.95 21.12 -12.60
CA GLN A 332 -21.74 19.96 -13.00
C GLN A 332 -20.88 18.87 -13.68
N ILE A 333 -19.65 18.69 -13.23
CA ILE A 333 -18.74 17.65 -13.70
C ILE A 333 -18.97 16.42 -12.82
N PRO A 334 -19.30 15.23 -13.39
CA PRO A 334 -19.35 13.99 -12.62
C PRO A 334 -18.01 13.67 -11.97
N TYR A 335 -18.04 13.18 -10.73
CA TYR A 335 -16.82 12.82 -10.03
C TYR A 335 -16.95 11.51 -9.26
N HIS A 336 -15.80 10.87 -9.02
CA HIS A 336 -15.67 9.64 -8.25
C HIS A 336 -14.57 9.79 -7.21
N ILE A 337 -14.85 9.34 -5.98
CA ILE A 337 -13.85 9.29 -4.91
C ILE A 337 -13.44 7.84 -4.74
N ILE A 338 -12.15 7.53 -4.90
CA ILE A 338 -11.64 6.16 -4.89
C ILE A 338 -10.47 5.97 -3.93
N GLY A 339 -10.26 4.73 -3.54
CA GLY A 339 -9.17 4.32 -2.68
C GLY A 339 -9.24 4.97 -1.30
N ASP A 340 -8.09 5.33 -0.75
CA ASP A 340 -8.01 5.88 0.61
C ASP A 340 -8.59 7.29 0.74
N ALA A 341 -8.80 7.99 -0.36
CA ALA A 341 -9.55 9.25 -0.37
C ALA A 341 -11.03 9.05 0.00
N LYS A 342 -11.59 7.87 -0.28
CA LYS A 342 -12.94 7.49 0.15
C LYS A 342 -12.95 6.92 1.55
N LYS A 343 -12.02 6.01 1.84
CA LYS A 343 -11.84 5.38 3.14
C LYS A 343 -10.46 4.73 3.20
N ALA A 344 -9.65 5.10 4.20
CA ALA A 344 -8.36 4.47 4.43
C ALA A 344 -8.50 2.96 4.65
N ARG A 345 -7.87 2.15 3.79
CA ARG A 345 -7.94 0.68 3.78
C ARG A 345 -6.60 0.11 3.26
N ARG A 346 -6.61 -1.18 2.86
CA ARG A 346 -5.46 -1.80 2.21
C ARG A 346 -5.42 -1.46 0.71
N ALA A 347 -4.23 -1.51 0.13
CA ALA A 347 -4.05 -1.28 -1.31
C ALA A 347 -4.87 -2.23 -2.20
N LEU A 348 -5.16 -3.46 -1.72
CA LEU A 348 -6.04 -4.41 -2.40
C LEU A 348 -7.40 -3.78 -2.75
N GLN A 349 -8.05 -3.15 -1.77
CA GLN A 349 -9.35 -2.52 -1.98
C GLN A 349 -9.23 -1.25 -2.84
N ALA A 350 -8.17 -0.46 -2.62
CA ALA A 350 -7.95 0.77 -3.38
C ALA A 350 -7.76 0.51 -4.87
N ILE A 351 -6.99 -0.52 -5.22
CA ILE A 351 -6.74 -0.91 -6.62
C ILE A 351 -7.99 -1.53 -7.26
N ALA A 352 -8.69 -2.42 -6.54
CA ALA A 352 -9.92 -3.03 -7.04
C ALA A 352 -11.02 -1.99 -7.31
N GLU A 353 -11.21 -1.02 -6.40
CA GLU A 353 -12.17 0.07 -6.55
C GLU A 353 -11.81 0.99 -7.73
N ALA A 354 -10.53 1.31 -7.89
CA ALA A 354 -10.03 2.09 -9.03
C ALA A 354 -10.32 1.39 -10.37
N HIS A 355 -10.06 0.08 -10.42
CA HIS A 355 -10.33 -0.76 -11.57
C HIS A 355 -11.83 -0.77 -11.95
N GLU A 356 -12.70 -1.05 -10.97
CA GLU A 356 -14.15 -1.08 -11.16
C GLU A 356 -14.71 0.28 -11.61
N THR A 357 -14.26 1.37 -10.97
CA THR A 357 -14.67 2.73 -11.34
C THR A 357 -14.26 3.06 -12.77
N ALA A 358 -13.01 2.81 -13.16
CA ALA A 358 -12.50 3.13 -14.49
C ALA A 358 -13.15 2.27 -15.60
N ARG A 359 -13.59 1.04 -15.27
CA ARG A 359 -14.34 0.19 -16.22
C ARG A 359 -15.76 0.69 -16.47
N SER A 360 -16.40 1.28 -15.48
CA SER A 360 -17.80 1.73 -15.58
C SER A 360 -17.96 3.04 -16.33
N LEU A 361 -16.90 3.82 -16.52
CA LEU A 361 -16.89 5.09 -17.25
C LEU A 361 -16.90 4.89 -18.77
#